data_31c29ed033a62944b4e77c9a02be2c5b
#
_entry.id   31c29ed033a62944b4e77c9a02be2c5b
#
_cell.length_a   1.000
_cell.length_b   1.000
_cell.length_c   1.000
_cell.angle_alpha   90.00
_cell.angle_beta   90.00
_cell.angle_gamma   90.00
#
_symmetry.space_group_name_H-M   'P 1'
#
loop_
_entity.id
_entity.type
_entity.pdbx_description
1 polymer ?
#
loop_
_entity_poly.entity_id
_entity_poly.type
_entity_poly.pdbx_seq_one_letter_code
_entity_poly.pdbx_strand_id
1 'polypeptide(L)'
;MKRFFIAFAALAASSVAFAQPQLNKDNIEEVIKAMTLEEKVTLLVGGSRAINIDGVPSGTTDLVPGAAGVTRAIPRLGIPQTVLSDGPAGVRINPTRDGDPRTYYATAFPVGTSLATSWDTALVEEVTKAMGNEVLEYGIDVLLAPGMNIHRNILCGRNFEYFSEDPLVTGKMAAAYVKGIQSNGVGTSIKHFAVNNQEVNRHMNDARVNQRALREIYLKGFEIAVKEAKPWTVMSSYNSLNGEFTQQSHDLLTTILRDEWGFDGIVMTDWGSKEGTVKSAKAGNDLMEPGNQTEMERLIKAVKEGELSMDEVDRNVRNMLNYIVKTPRFAKYKFSDNPDIKAHAQVARRAATECMVLLKNDGILPLSTEQKIALYGVASYDLIAGGSGSGNVNKEYVRNLHDGLTADGFTLDSGPAQWYTKYIDYKNEELNNKAISGAFWGKRVLPELEIPASFITKVLPGTDVAVLTIGRNAGEGDDRKNAKGDFLLTDVERDIIQNLCDKYHEAGKKVIVVLNIGGVIETASWKHLPDAILLAWQPGMEGGASIADVLCGKSNPSGKLATTFPISYFDSPSSLNFPYAYAPEQSSRNPFRNGPAQPKKDVDYTCY
;
A
#
# COMPACT_ATOMS: atom_id res chain seq x y z
N MET A 1 30.65 -69.61 -58.51
CA MET A 1 30.56 -68.21 -58.08
C MET A 1 29.35 -68.06 -57.13
N LYS A 2 29.61 -68.11 -55.85
CA LYS A 2 28.54 -67.95 -54.81
C LYS A 2 28.54 -66.49 -54.34
N ARG A 3 27.45 -65.80 -54.52
CA ARG A 3 27.26 -64.45 -54.01
C ARG A 3 26.68 -64.53 -52.57
N PHE A 4 27.42 -64.00 -51.58
CA PHE A 4 26.95 -63.80 -50.21
C PHE A 4 26.15 -62.46 -50.17
N PHE A 5 24.90 -62.48 -49.76
CA PHE A 5 24.12 -61.33 -49.37
C PHE A 5 24.28 -61.17 -47.84
N ILE A 6 24.90 -60.05 -47.44
CA ILE A 6 24.92 -59.64 -46.03
C ILE A 6 23.72 -58.71 -45.86
N ALA A 7 22.76 -59.14 -45.06
CA ALA A 7 21.63 -58.31 -44.62
C ALA A 7 22.04 -57.48 -43.41
N PHE A 8 22.10 -56.16 -43.55
CA PHE A 8 22.24 -55.23 -42.47
C PHE A 8 20.85 -55.03 -41.82
N ALA A 9 20.64 -55.56 -40.61
CA ALA A 9 19.50 -55.24 -39.78
C ALA A 9 19.77 -53.91 -39.06
N ALA A 10 19.17 -52.84 -39.51
CA ALA A 10 19.15 -51.55 -38.79
C ALA A 10 18.17 -51.66 -37.62
N LEU A 11 18.69 -51.75 -36.38
CA LEU A 11 17.89 -51.55 -35.16
C LEU A 11 17.50 -50.05 -35.10
N ALA A 12 16.27 -49.74 -35.47
CA ALA A 12 15.68 -48.44 -35.17
C ALA A 12 15.34 -48.43 -33.66
N ALA A 13 16.21 -47.82 -32.85
CA ALA A 13 15.88 -47.46 -31.49
C ALA A 13 14.84 -46.31 -31.54
N SER A 14 13.57 -46.66 -31.51
CA SER A 14 12.51 -45.68 -31.27
C SER A 14 12.64 -45.16 -29.84
N SER A 15 13.29 -44.03 -29.67
CA SER A 15 13.20 -43.26 -28.43
C SER A 15 11.73 -42.86 -28.28
N VAL A 16 11.00 -43.51 -27.40
CA VAL A 16 9.71 -43.03 -26.93
C VAL A 16 10.01 -41.77 -26.17
N ALA A 17 9.85 -40.62 -26.84
CA ALA A 17 9.85 -39.34 -26.18
C ALA A 17 8.61 -39.33 -25.27
N PHE A 18 8.78 -39.61 -23.99
CA PHE A 18 7.73 -39.37 -23.00
C PHE A 18 7.38 -37.91 -23.09
N ALA A 19 6.13 -37.58 -23.42
CA ALA A 19 5.65 -36.22 -23.41
C ALA A 19 5.89 -35.65 -22.01
N GLN A 20 6.57 -34.51 -21.96
CA GLN A 20 6.86 -33.87 -20.68
C GLN A 20 5.56 -33.48 -19.98
N PRO A 21 5.46 -33.65 -18.64
CA PRO A 21 4.24 -33.34 -17.92
C PRO A 21 3.94 -31.85 -18.06
N GLN A 22 2.69 -31.53 -18.36
CA GLN A 22 2.20 -30.13 -18.35
C GLN A 22 1.53 -29.89 -17.02
N LEU A 23 1.87 -28.78 -16.34
CA LEU A 23 1.35 -28.45 -15.02
C LEU A 23 -0.19 -28.41 -15.01
N ASN A 24 -0.77 -29.08 -14.03
CA ASN A 24 -2.17 -28.98 -13.65
C ASN A 24 -2.31 -29.20 -12.13
N LYS A 25 -3.53 -29.08 -11.59
CA LYS A 25 -3.78 -29.15 -10.14
C LYS A 25 -3.43 -30.51 -9.53
N ASP A 26 -3.43 -31.57 -10.32
CA ASP A 26 -3.35 -32.95 -9.85
C ASP A 26 -1.95 -33.59 -10.04
N ASN A 27 -1.03 -32.92 -10.79
CA ASN A 27 0.27 -33.51 -11.15
C ASN A 27 1.50 -32.72 -10.66
N ILE A 28 1.35 -31.89 -9.63
CA ILE A 28 2.44 -31.02 -9.12
C ILE A 28 3.71 -31.83 -8.80
N GLU A 29 3.58 -32.96 -8.12
CA GLU A 29 4.73 -33.82 -7.76
C GLU A 29 5.41 -34.43 -8.99
N GLU A 30 4.68 -34.77 -10.04
CA GLU A 30 5.22 -35.22 -11.30
C GLU A 30 6.02 -34.14 -12.01
N VAL A 31 5.48 -32.91 -12.01
CA VAL A 31 6.16 -31.74 -12.57
C VAL A 31 7.45 -31.44 -11.80
N ILE A 32 7.44 -31.44 -10.46
CA ILE A 32 8.64 -31.25 -9.64
C ILE A 32 9.73 -32.26 -9.98
N LYS A 33 9.38 -33.54 -10.16
CA LYS A 33 10.32 -34.60 -10.56
C LYS A 33 10.90 -34.39 -11.96
N ALA A 34 10.16 -33.75 -12.86
CA ALA A 34 10.58 -33.48 -14.23
C ALA A 34 11.43 -32.20 -14.36
N MET A 35 11.49 -31.37 -13.32
CA MET A 35 12.26 -30.11 -13.31
C MET A 35 13.75 -30.35 -13.07
N THR A 36 14.60 -29.61 -13.77
CA THR A 36 16.03 -29.50 -13.45
C THR A 36 16.24 -28.65 -12.19
N LEU A 37 17.44 -28.67 -11.60
CA LEU A 37 17.78 -27.80 -10.48
C LEU A 37 17.64 -26.33 -10.86
N GLU A 38 18.13 -25.95 -12.03
CA GLU A 38 18.08 -24.58 -12.54
C GLU A 38 16.64 -24.10 -12.71
N GLU A 39 15.73 -24.94 -13.19
CA GLU A 39 14.31 -24.60 -13.30
C GLU A 39 13.61 -24.50 -11.95
N LYS A 40 13.94 -25.38 -11.00
CA LYS A 40 13.43 -25.30 -9.63
C LYS A 40 13.81 -23.98 -8.99
N VAL A 41 15.09 -23.62 -9.06
CA VAL A 41 15.59 -22.34 -8.52
C VAL A 41 15.00 -21.14 -9.27
N THR A 42 14.71 -21.28 -10.58
CA THR A 42 14.06 -20.23 -11.37
C THR A 42 12.72 -19.80 -10.78
N LEU A 43 11.93 -20.73 -10.26
CA LEU A 43 10.64 -20.40 -9.64
C LEU A 43 10.78 -19.65 -8.30
N LEU A 44 11.93 -19.76 -7.64
CA LEU A 44 12.18 -19.14 -6.33
C LEU A 44 12.74 -17.71 -6.44
N VAL A 45 12.99 -17.24 -7.66
CA VAL A 45 13.62 -15.92 -7.90
C VAL A 45 12.77 -15.11 -8.87
N GLY A 46 12.39 -13.91 -8.46
CA GLY A 46 11.55 -13.00 -9.25
C GLY A 46 12.09 -12.71 -10.65
N GLY A 47 11.19 -12.43 -11.57
CA GLY A 47 11.45 -12.30 -13.01
C GLY A 47 11.64 -10.87 -13.51
N SER A 48 11.71 -9.87 -12.61
CA SER A 48 11.77 -8.46 -13.01
C SER A 48 13.12 -8.02 -13.60
N ARG A 49 14.16 -8.87 -13.50
CA ARG A 49 15.49 -8.63 -14.10
C ARG A 49 15.90 -9.80 -14.96
N ALA A 50 16.57 -9.50 -16.09
CA ALA A 50 17.15 -10.51 -16.96
C ALA A 50 18.24 -11.32 -16.24
N ILE A 51 18.33 -12.60 -16.58
CA ILE A 51 19.36 -13.52 -16.06
C ILE A 51 20.03 -14.24 -17.22
N ASN A 52 21.25 -14.77 -17.00
CA ASN A 52 21.98 -15.58 -17.96
C ASN A 52 22.39 -16.89 -17.28
N ILE A 53 21.52 -17.90 -17.34
CA ILE A 53 21.75 -19.24 -16.83
C ILE A 53 21.36 -20.23 -17.93
N ASP A 54 22.25 -21.17 -18.22
CA ASP A 54 22.02 -22.18 -19.24
C ASP A 54 20.74 -22.98 -18.99
N GLY A 55 19.92 -23.12 -20.02
CA GLY A 55 18.67 -23.87 -19.95
C GLY A 55 17.49 -23.11 -19.34
N VAL A 56 17.66 -21.85 -18.91
CA VAL A 56 16.60 -21.02 -18.34
C VAL A 56 16.26 -19.85 -19.28
N PRO A 57 14.97 -19.59 -19.57
CA PRO A 57 14.56 -18.41 -20.30
C PRO A 57 15.00 -17.12 -19.58
N SER A 58 15.79 -16.28 -20.25
CA SER A 58 16.46 -15.14 -19.63
C SER A 58 15.75 -13.79 -19.78
N GLY A 59 14.66 -13.72 -20.57
CA GLY A 59 13.95 -12.46 -20.87
C GLY A 59 13.10 -11.96 -19.71
N THR A 60 13.07 -10.63 -19.55
CA THR A 60 12.00 -9.95 -18.81
C THR A 60 10.87 -9.63 -19.76
N THR A 61 9.63 -9.87 -19.34
CA THR A 61 8.45 -9.39 -20.08
C THR A 61 7.70 -8.43 -19.19
N ASP A 62 7.43 -7.24 -19.69
CA ASP A 62 6.55 -6.27 -19.05
C ASP A 62 5.10 -6.61 -19.45
N LEU A 63 4.53 -7.61 -18.78
CA LEU A 63 3.17 -8.08 -19.08
C LEU A 63 2.11 -7.05 -18.69
N VAL A 64 2.36 -6.28 -17.63
CA VAL A 64 1.51 -5.19 -17.16
C VAL A 64 2.41 -4.02 -16.81
N PRO A 65 2.51 -3.01 -17.68
CA PRO A 65 3.35 -1.86 -17.42
C PRO A 65 3.04 -1.17 -16.10
N GLY A 66 4.07 -0.99 -15.28
CA GLY A 66 3.95 -0.41 -13.94
C GLY A 66 3.71 -1.41 -12.81
N ALA A 67 3.55 -2.69 -13.09
CA ALA A 67 3.52 -3.74 -12.08
C ALA A 67 4.85 -3.80 -11.31
N ALA A 68 4.80 -4.22 -10.05
CA ALA A 68 5.96 -4.24 -9.16
C ALA A 68 6.92 -5.39 -9.47
N GLY A 69 6.38 -6.56 -9.85
CA GLY A 69 7.17 -7.75 -10.10
C GLY A 69 6.44 -8.83 -10.88
N VAL A 70 7.20 -9.84 -11.24
CA VAL A 70 6.70 -11.03 -11.97
C VAL A 70 7.45 -12.27 -11.53
N THR A 71 6.81 -13.43 -11.61
CA THR A 71 7.50 -14.72 -11.51
C THR A 71 8.14 -15.10 -12.86
N ARG A 72 8.89 -16.20 -12.92
CA ARG A 72 9.46 -16.71 -14.17
C ARG A 72 8.64 -17.85 -14.74
N ALA A 73 8.51 -17.89 -16.06
CA ALA A 73 7.85 -18.97 -16.76
C ALA A 73 8.79 -20.17 -16.99
N ILE A 74 8.21 -21.39 -17.02
CA ILE A 74 8.88 -22.61 -17.53
C ILE A 74 7.96 -23.21 -18.60
N PRO A 75 8.03 -22.72 -19.85
CA PRO A 75 7.06 -23.06 -20.90
C PRO A 75 6.99 -24.56 -21.22
N ARG A 76 8.13 -25.29 -21.18
CA ARG A 76 8.16 -26.73 -21.47
C ARG A 76 7.30 -27.57 -20.50
N LEU A 77 7.06 -27.04 -19.28
CA LEU A 77 6.23 -27.68 -18.24
C LEU A 77 4.85 -27.02 -18.08
N GLY A 78 4.50 -26.09 -18.97
CA GLY A 78 3.22 -25.38 -18.91
C GLY A 78 3.09 -24.42 -17.74
N ILE A 79 4.21 -23.96 -17.16
CA ILE A 79 4.25 -23.03 -16.05
C ILE A 79 4.29 -21.59 -16.59
N PRO A 80 3.22 -20.78 -16.42
CA PRO A 80 3.21 -19.41 -16.89
C PRO A 80 3.97 -18.47 -15.94
N GLN A 81 4.34 -17.32 -16.44
CA GLN A 81 4.70 -16.15 -15.64
C GLN A 81 3.46 -15.60 -14.93
N THR A 82 3.59 -15.08 -13.71
CA THR A 82 2.51 -14.39 -13.00
C THR A 82 2.92 -12.95 -12.68
N VAL A 83 1.94 -12.05 -12.47
CA VAL A 83 2.17 -10.62 -12.27
C VAL A 83 1.78 -10.20 -10.86
N LEU A 84 2.66 -9.45 -10.21
CA LEU A 84 2.52 -8.89 -8.87
C LEU A 84 2.47 -7.37 -8.98
N SER A 85 1.46 -6.70 -8.44
CA SER A 85 1.37 -5.24 -8.50
C SER A 85 1.12 -4.61 -7.15
N ASP A 86 1.71 -3.44 -6.92
CA ASP A 86 1.40 -2.59 -5.77
C ASP A 86 -0.05 -2.10 -5.82
N GLY A 87 -0.55 -1.70 -4.65
CA GLY A 87 -1.80 -0.99 -4.61
C GLY A 87 -2.65 -1.14 -3.34
N PRO A 88 -2.16 -0.76 -2.13
CA PRO A 88 -2.99 -0.83 -0.93
C PRO A 88 -4.19 0.12 -0.94
N ALA A 89 -4.19 1.17 -1.79
CA ALA A 89 -5.31 2.09 -1.97
C ALA A 89 -5.86 2.13 -3.41
N GLY A 90 -5.52 1.13 -4.24
CA GLY A 90 -5.89 1.02 -5.64
C GLY A 90 -4.74 0.51 -6.49
N VAL A 91 -5.03 -0.13 -7.60
CA VAL A 91 -4.05 -0.79 -8.45
C VAL A 91 -3.02 0.19 -9.00
N ARG A 92 -1.74 -0.16 -8.91
CA ARG A 92 -0.66 0.64 -9.49
C ARG A 92 -0.26 0.10 -10.85
N ILE A 93 -0.57 0.89 -11.89
CA ILE A 93 -0.22 0.63 -13.29
C ILE A 93 0.35 1.90 -13.93
N ASN A 94 1.12 1.75 -15.00
CA ASN A 94 1.52 2.89 -15.81
C ASN A 94 0.36 3.39 -16.67
N PRO A 95 0.31 4.72 -16.96
CA PRO A 95 -0.76 5.32 -17.77
C PRO A 95 -0.66 4.96 -19.25
N THR A 96 0.50 4.55 -19.73
CA THR A 96 0.77 4.30 -21.14
C THR A 96 1.24 2.87 -21.36
N ARG A 97 0.93 2.33 -22.56
CA ARG A 97 1.43 1.05 -23.04
C ARG A 97 1.95 1.20 -24.46
N ASP A 98 3.02 0.49 -24.79
CA ASP A 98 3.61 0.56 -26.12
C ASP A 98 2.63 0.07 -27.20
N GLY A 99 2.43 0.91 -28.20
CA GLY A 99 1.54 0.62 -29.33
C GLY A 99 0.05 0.80 -29.06
N ASP A 100 -0.35 1.24 -27.85
CA ASP A 100 -1.75 1.57 -27.52
C ASP A 100 -1.90 3.08 -27.24
N PRO A 101 -2.80 3.79 -27.96
CA PRO A 101 -3.01 5.22 -27.77
C PRO A 101 -3.85 5.56 -26.52
N ARG A 102 -4.48 4.57 -25.86
CA ARG A 102 -5.29 4.79 -24.67
C ARG A 102 -4.43 5.20 -23.48
N THR A 103 -5.02 5.96 -22.57
CA THR A 103 -4.47 6.20 -21.24
C THR A 103 -5.17 5.29 -20.23
N TYR A 104 -4.40 4.62 -19.41
CA TYR A 104 -4.86 3.67 -18.43
C TYR A 104 -4.87 4.30 -17.03
N TYR A 105 -5.97 4.19 -16.33
CA TYR A 105 -6.16 4.72 -14.99
C TYR A 105 -6.68 3.65 -14.05
N ALA A 106 -6.45 3.81 -12.76
CA ALA A 106 -7.04 2.99 -11.71
C ALA A 106 -7.80 3.86 -10.71
N THR A 107 -8.75 3.27 -10.02
CA THR A 107 -9.48 3.97 -8.97
C THR A 107 -8.61 4.15 -7.73
N ALA A 108 -8.46 5.39 -7.25
CA ALA A 108 -7.91 5.64 -5.92
C ALA A 108 -9.05 5.57 -4.90
N PHE A 109 -9.03 4.52 -4.09
CA PHE A 109 -9.98 4.31 -3.00
C PHE A 109 -9.51 5.01 -1.72
N PRO A 110 -10.37 5.15 -0.68
CA PRO A 110 -9.95 5.58 0.64
C PRO A 110 -8.80 4.70 1.17
N VAL A 111 -7.82 5.32 1.81
CA VAL A 111 -6.64 4.60 2.35
C VAL A 111 -7.01 3.68 3.52
N GLY A 112 -6.11 2.75 3.88
CA GLY A 112 -6.36 1.74 4.92
C GLY A 112 -6.83 2.32 6.25
N THR A 113 -6.17 3.37 6.76
CA THR A 113 -6.57 4.07 7.99
C THR A 113 -8.00 4.63 7.89
N SER A 114 -8.35 5.20 6.72
CA SER A 114 -9.72 5.68 6.47
C SER A 114 -10.72 4.53 6.49
N LEU A 115 -10.45 3.44 5.75
CA LEU A 115 -11.33 2.27 5.73
C LEU A 115 -11.54 1.68 7.14
N ALA A 116 -10.49 1.66 7.96
CA ALA A 116 -10.60 1.15 9.33
C ALA A 116 -11.54 1.97 10.21
N THR A 117 -11.65 3.28 9.96
CA THR A 117 -12.57 4.15 10.72
C THR A 117 -14.05 3.88 10.44
N SER A 118 -14.38 3.15 9.38
CA SER A 118 -15.76 2.69 9.18
C SER A 118 -16.22 1.69 10.26
N TRP A 119 -15.32 0.92 10.84
CA TRP A 119 -15.60 -0.24 11.71
C TRP A 119 -16.54 -1.26 11.06
N ASP A 120 -16.63 -1.23 9.72
CA ASP A 120 -17.52 -2.06 8.92
C ASP A 120 -16.74 -2.96 7.96
N THR A 121 -16.66 -4.23 8.28
CA THR A 121 -15.98 -5.22 7.44
C THR A 121 -16.72 -5.49 6.13
N ALA A 122 -18.05 -5.31 6.08
CA ALA A 122 -18.82 -5.50 4.85
C ALA A 122 -18.53 -4.37 3.84
N LEU A 123 -18.41 -3.13 4.32
CA LEU A 123 -18.00 -2.00 3.49
C LEU A 123 -16.58 -2.21 2.93
N VAL A 124 -15.63 -2.67 3.77
CA VAL A 124 -14.25 -2.95 3.33
C VAL A 124 -14.24 -4.05 2.27
N GLU A 125 -15.01 -5.12 2.45
CA GLU A 125 -15.12 -6.21 1.48
C GLU A 125 -15.72 -5.71 0.15
N GLU A 126 -16.73 -4.85 0.17
CA GLU A 126 -17.32 -4.26 -1.05
C GLU A 126 -16.33 -3.37 -1.80
N VAL A 127 -15.64 -2.46 -1.09
CA VAL A 127 -14.59 -1.59 -1.68
C VAL A 127 -13.51 -2.42 -2.34
N THR A 128 -13.03 -3.43 -1.63
CA THR A 128 -11.93 -4.26 -2.12
C THR A 128 -12.37 -5.25 -3.19
N LYS A 129 -13.66 -5.61 -3.26
CA LYS A 129 -14.21 -6.33 -4.40
C LYS A 129 -14.13 -5.49 -5.69
N ALA A 130 -14.46 -4.20 -5.63
CA ALA A 130 -14.29 -3.29 -6.77
C ALA A 130 -12.80 -3.18 -7.17
N MET A 131 -11.90 -3.02 -6.19
CA MET A 131 -10.45 -3.01 -6.43
C MET A 131 -9.95 -4.32 -7.04
N GLY A 132 -10.42 -5.48 -6.56
CA GLY A 132 -10.08 -6.80 -7.08
C GLY A 132 -10.54 -7.01 -8.53
N ASN A 133 -11.63 -6.37 -8.95
CA ASN A 133 -12.04 -6.37 -10.35
C ASN A 133 -11.01 -5.63 -11.24
N GLU A 134 -10.48 -4.50 -10.79
CA GLU A 134 -9.41 -3.82 -11.53
C GLU A 134 -8.12 -4.66 -11.59
N VAL A 135 -7.78 -5.36 -10.50
CA VAL A 135 -6.65 -6.31 -10.46
C VAL A 135 -6.82 -7.38 -11.54
N LEU A 136 -7.99 -8.02 -11.60
CA LEU A 136 -8.29 -9.05 -12.58
C LEU A 136 -8.24 -8.52 -14.01
N GLU A 137 -8.96 -7.43 -14.28
CA GLU A 137 -9.15 -6.92 -15.64
C GLU A 137 -7.88 -6.29 -16.23
N TYR A 138 -6.94 -5.81 -15.39
CA TYR A 138 -5.61 -5.37 -15.83
C TYR A 138 -4.59 -6.52 -15.97
N GLY A 139 -4.98 -7.76 -15.74
CA GLY A 139 -4.11 -8.92 -15.93
C GLY A 139 -3.08 -9.12 -14.81
N ILE A 140 -3.39 -8.69 -13.60
CA ILE A 140 -2.57 -8.87 -12.42
C ILE A 140 -3.06 -10.10 -11.66
N ASP A 141 -2.13 -10.95 -11.22
CA ASP A 141 -2.47 -12.19 -10.53
C ASP A 141 -2.51 -12.02 -9.00
N VAL A 142 -1.68 -11.11 -8.44
CA VAL A 142 -1.64 -10.80 -7.01
C VAL A 142 -1.50 -9.30 -6.78
N LEU A 143 -2.35 -8.74 -5.92
CA LEU A 143 -2.18 -7.41 -5.38
C LEU A 143 -1.32 -7.46 -4.13
N LEU A 144 -0.25 -6.64 -4.06
CA LEU A 144 0.66 -6.54 -2.91
C LEU A 144 0.03 -5.68 -1.80
N ALA A 145 -1.04 -6.19 -1.24
CA ALA A 145 -1.91 -5.56 -0.26
C ALA A 145 -2.74 -6.63 0.50
N PRO A 146 -3.31 -6.26 1.67
CA PRO A 146 -3.16 -5.00 2.38
C PRO A 146 -1.84 -4.88 3.15
N GLY A 147 -1.38 -3.64 3.37
CA GLY A 147 -0.49 -3.33 4.46
C GLY A 147 -1.26 -3.41 5.78
N MET A 148 -0.71 -4.07 6.82
CA MET A 148 -1.47 -4.33 8.03
C MET A 148 -0.63 -4.36 9.32
N ASN A 149 0.53 -3.72 9.32
CA ASN A 149 1.24 -3.49 10.57
C ASN A 149 0.43 -2.56 11.48
N ILE A 150 0.54 -2.70 12.79
CA ILE A 150 -0.20 -1.83 13.71
C ILE A 150 0.41 -0.42 13.76
N HIS A 151 -0.41 0.59 14.07
CA HIS A 151 0.03 1.96 14.32
C HIS A 151 0.74 2.06 15.67
N ARG A 152 1.96 1.51 15.78
CA ARG A 152 2.75 1.55 17.02
C ARG A 152 3.11 2.97 17.42
N ASN A 153 3.50 3.80 16.44
CA ASN A 153 3.75 5.22 16.62
C ASN A 153 2.94 6.02 15.61
N ILE A 154 2.31 7.09 16.07
CA ILE A 154 1.45 7.95 15.24
C ILE A 154 2.17 8.64 14.08
N LEU A 155 3.51 8.68 14.12
CA LEU A 155 4.34 9.33 13.10
C LEU A 155 4.96 8.35 12.11
N CYS A 156 4.71 7.02 12.20
CA CYS A 156 5.17 6.09 11.18
C CYS A 156 4.60 6.47 9.80
N GLY A 157 5.50 6.61 8.81
CA GLY A 157 5.16 7.14 7.49
C GLY A 157 4.12 6.31 6.74
N ARG A 158 4.06 5.00 6.96
CA ARG A 158 3.13 4.09 6.29
C ARG A 158 1.83 3.83 7.04
N ASN A 159 1.56 4.51 8.17
CA ASN A 159 0.29 4.36 8.87
C ASN A 159 -0.92 4.63 7.97
N PHE A 160 -0.81 5.52 6.97
CA PHE A 160 -1.91 5.82 6.06
C PHE A 160 -2.48 4.58 5.37
N GLU A 161 -1.63 3.63 4.98
CA GLU A 161 -2.04 2.39 4.30
C GLU A 161 -2.34 1.22 5.25
N TYR A 162 -1.93 1.33 6.52
CA TYR A 162 -2.27 0.39 7.59
C TYR A 162 -3.65 0.71 8.17
N PHE A 163 -4.15 -0.10 9.09
CA PHE A 163 -5.54 0.05 9.55
C PHE A 163 -5.67 0.74 10.91
N SER A 164 -5.03 0.22 11.96
CA SER A 164 -5.29 0.63 13.33
C SER A 164 -4.10 0.37 14.28
N GLU A 165 -4.14 1.00 15.46
CA GLU A 165 -3.31 0.63 16.60
C GLU A 165 -3.81 -0.65 17.29
N ASP A 166 -5.08 -1.00 17.10
CA ASP A 166 -5.71 -2.19 17.67
C ASP A 166 -5.49 -3.41 16.74
N PRO A 167 -4.87 -4.50 17.24
CA PRO A 167 -4.62 -5.69 16.44
C PRO A 167 -5.89 -6.44 16.03
N LEU A 168 -6.99 -6.35 16.77
CA LEU A 168 -8.26 -6.97 16.41
C LEU A 168 -8.91 -6.22 15.24
N VAL A 169 -8.99 -4.89 15.33
CA VAL A 169 -9.49 -4.04 14.25
C VAL A 169 -8.65 -4.26 12.98
N THR A 170 -7.33 -4.18 13.12
CA THR A 170 -6.39 -4.44 12.01
C THR A 170 -6.63 -5.81 11.36
N GLY A 171 -6.74 -6.87 12.17
CA GLY A 171 -6.95 -8.22 11.66
C GLY A 171 -8.29 -8.42 10.95
N LYS A 172 -9.37 -7.88 11.50
CA LYS A 172 -10.72 -7.98 10.90
C LYS A 172 -10.84 -7.20 9.61
N MET A 173 -10.31 -5.96 9.57
CA MET A 173 -10.30 -5.15 8.36
C MET A 173 -9.42 -5.78 7.26
N ALA A 174 -8.24 -6.29 7.63
CA ALA A 174 -7.39 -7.01 6.69
C ALA A 174 -8.04 -8.29 6.16
N ALA A 175 -8.73 -9.05 7.00
CA ALA A 175 -9.45 -10.25 6.56
C ALA A 175 -10.57 -9.91 5.57
N ALA A 176 -11.34 -8.86 5.81
CA ALA A 176 -12.36 -8.36 4.89
C ALA A 176 -11.74 -7.89 3.56
N TYR A 177 -10.64 -7.16 3.64
CA TYR A 177 -9.89 -6.70 2.47
C TYR A 177 -9.43 -7.87 1.60
N VAL A 178 -8.83 -8.89 2.19
CA VAL A 178 -8.40 -10.12 1.49
C VAL A 178 -9.59 -10.82 0.81
N LYS A 179 -10.71 -10.99 1.52
CA LYS A 179 -11.92 -11.64 0.97
C LYS A 179 -12.45 -10.90 -0.24
N GLY A 180 -12.57 -9.57 -0.16
CA GLY A 180 -13.06 -8.74 -1.26
C GLY A 180 -12.19 -8.87 -2.52
N ILE A 181 -10.87 -8.70 -2.41
CA ILE A 181 -9.95 -8.88 -3.54
C ILE A 181 -10.06 -10.31 -4.11
N GLN A 182 -9.91 -11.33 -3.25
CA GLN A 182 -9.85 -12.73 -3.68
C GLN A 182 -11.18 -13.25 -4.23
N SER A 183 -12.31 -12.58 -3.97
CA SER A 183 -13.60 -12.92 -4.57
C SER A 183 -13.63 -12.78 -6.10
N ASN A 184 -12.67 -12.06 -6.67
CA ASN A 184 -12.47 -11.93 -8.13
C ASN A 184 -11.56 -13.02 -8.72
N GLY A 185 -11.08 -13.97 -7.92
CA GLY A 185 -10.17 -15.02 -8.39
C GLY A 185 -8.73 -14.55 -8.60
N VAL A 186 -8.33 -13.45 -7.99
CA VAL A 186 -6.96 -12.94 -7.90
C VAL A 186 -6.45 -13.04 -6.47
N GLY A 187 -5.13 -12.99 -6.27
CA GLY A 187 -4.52 -13.13 -4.95
C GLY A 187 -4.25 -11.80 -4.25
N THR A 188 -3.96 -11.90 -2.96
CA THR A 188 -3.45 -10.82 -2.11
C THR A 188 -2.13 -11.20 -1.48
N SER A 189 -1.32 -10.20 -1.13
CA SER A 189 -0.12 -10.36 -0.31
C SER A 189 -0.23 -9.49 0.92
N ILE A 190 -0.59 -10.09 2.06
CA ILE A 190 -0.60 -9.35 3.33
C ILE A 190 0.82 -8.98 3.74
N LYS A 191 1.03 -7.74 4.18
CA LYS A 191 2.36 -7.17 4.42
C LYS A 191 2.38 -6.18 5.58
N HIS A 192 3.53 -5.93 6.20
CA HIS A 192 4.84 -6.55 6.02
C HIS A 192 5.10 -7.46 7.22
N PHE A 193 5.31 -8.73 7.00
CA PHE A 193 5.40 -9.75 8.04
C PHE A 193 6.84 -9.93 8.52
N ALA A 194 7.24 -9.39 9.71
CA ALA A 194 6.39 -8.67 10.65
C ALA A 194 7.15 -7.50 11.30
N VAL A 195 6.41 -6.70 12.08
CA VAL A 195 6.98 -5.63 12.93
C VAL A 195 7.68 -4.51 12.12
N ASN A 196 7.17 -4.19 10.93
CA ASN A 196 7.60 -3.02 10.15
C ASN A 196 6.83 -1.78 10.62
N ASN A 197 7.29 -1.15 11.71
CA ASN A 197 6.60 -0.03 12.37
C ASN A 197 7.39 1.29 12.31
N GLN A 198 8.35 1.37 11.39
CA GLN A 198 9.23 2.52 11.18
C GLN A 198 9.76 2.50 9.74
N GLU A 199 9.78 3.66 9.07
CA GLU A 199 10.31 3.81 7.72
C GLU A 199 11.78 4.27 7.70
N VAL A 200 12.15 5.18 8.60
CA VAL A 200 13.54 5.60 8.76
C VAL A 200 14.39 4.39 9.13
N ASN A 201 15.43 4.14 8.33
CA ASN A 201 16.35 3.00 8.49
C ASN A 201 15.66 1.61 8.51
N ARG A 202 14.52 1.44 7.88
CA ARG A 202 13.73 0.20 7.89
C ARG A 202 14.51 -1.07 7.49
N HIS A 203 15.52 -0.95 6.62
CA HIS A 203 16.40 -2.05 6.22
C HIS A 203 17.48 -2.43 7.27
N MET A 204 17.66 -1.62 8.30
CA MET A 204 18.70 -1.79 9.32
C MET A 204 18.14 -1.84 10.74
N ASN A 205 16.84 -1.61 10.88
CA ASN A 205 16.14 -1.67 12.14
C ASN A 205 16.10 -3.11 12.67
N ASP A 206 16.42 -3.30 13.95
CA ASP A 206 16.26 -4.58 14.65
C ASP A 206 15.25 -4.41 15.78
N ALA A 207 14.01 -4.76 15.50
CA ALA A 207 12.93 -4.66 16.46
C ALA A 207 13.08 -5.70 17.56
N ARG A 208 13.27 -5.24 18.82
CA ARG A 208 13.37 -6.10 20.00
C ARG A 208 12.02 -6.20 20.68
N VAL A 209 11.39 -7.37 20.58
CA VAL A 209 10.02 -7.60 21.04
C VAL A 209 9.99 -8.88 21.88
N ASN A 210 9.44 -8.82 23.11
CA ASN A 210 9.22 -10.03 23.88
C ASN A 210 8.11 -10.89 23.25
N GLN A 211 8.09 -12.19 23.55
CA GLN A 211 7.18 -13.14 22.93
C GLN A 211 5.70 -12.81 23.17
N ARG A 212 5.35 -12.26 24.32
CA ARG A 212 3.97 -11.90 24.64
C ARG A 212 3.49 -10.75 23.75
N ALA A 213 4.23 -9.63 23.72
CA ALA A 213 3.90 -8.48 22.88
C ALA A 213 3.89 -8.87 21.39
N LEU A 214 4.88 -9.69 20.96
CA LEU A 214 4.94 -10.19 19.59
C LEU A 214 3.67 -10.93 19.19
N ARG A 215 3.21 -11.88 20.01
CA ARG A 215 2.04 -12.74 19.73
C ARG A 215 0.71 -12.03 19.91
N GLU A 216 0.56 -11.21 20.95
CA GLU A 216 -0.73 -10.60 21.30
C GLU A 216 -0.99 -9.29 20.53
N ILE A 217 0.06 -8.61 20.04
CA ILE A 217 -0.06 -7.31 19.40
C ILE A 217 0.41 -7.37 17.93
N TYR A 218 1.71 -7.60 17.70
CA TYR A 218 2.28 -7.42 16.35
C TYR A 218 1.89 -8.51 15.35
N LEU A 219 1.73 -9.75 15.80
CA LEU A 219 1.35 -10.87 14.97
C LEU A 219 -0.16 -11.15 14.98
N LYS A 220 -0.90 -10.64 15.97
CA LYS A 220 -2.31 -10.98 16.15
C LYS A 220 -3.18 -10.62 14.96
N GLY A 221 -2.97 -9.46 14.35
CA GLY A 221 -3.69 -9.06 13.13
C GLY A 221 -3.43 -10.02 11.97
N PHE A 222 -2.17 -10.41 11.77
CA PHE A 222 -1.78 -11.39 10.73
C PHE A 222 -2.40 -12.76 10.98
N GLU A 223 -2.39 -13.24 12.23
CA GLU A 223 -3.03 -14.51 12.61
C GLU A 223 -4.51 -14.52 12.21
N ILE A 224 -5.24 -13.44 12.53
CA ILE A 224 -6.66 -13.30 12.18
C ILE A 224 -6.84 -13.33 10.66
N ALA A 225 -6.07 -12.55 9.91
CA ALA A 225 -6.17 -12.48 8.45
C ALA A 225 -5.86 -13.84 7.79
N VAL A 226 -4.83 -14.54 8.25
CA VAL A 226 -4.45 -15.87 7.73
C VAL A 226 -5.56 -16.89 7.99
N LYS A 227 -6.06 -16.96 9.23
CA LYS A 227 -7.06 -17.97 9.62
C LYS A 227 -8.45 -17.70 9.03
N GLU A 228 -8.86 -16.42 8.93
CA GLU A 228 -10.23 -16.07 8.50
C GLU A 228 -10.38 -15.82 6.98
N ALA A 229 -9.30 -15.42 6.30
CA ALA A 229 -9.38 -15.02 4.89
C ALA A 229 -8.44 -15.80 3.96
N LYS A 230 -7.47 -16.54 4.48
CA LYS A 230 -6.55 -17.39 3.70
C LYS A 230 -5.92 -16.64 2.52
N PRO A 231 -5.11 -15.59 2.77
CA PRO A 231 -4.41 -14.87 1.71
C PRO A 231 -3.54 -15.82 0.90
N TRP A 232 -3.44 -15.58 -0.42
CA TRP A 232 -2.62 -16.45 -1.28
C TRP A 232 -1.14 -16.28 -1.02
N THR A 233 -0.73 -15.09 -0.58
CA THR A 233 0.67 -14.79 -0.33
C THR A 233 0.85 -13.91 0.91
N VAL A 234 2.06 -13.97 1.49
CA VAL A 234 2.54 -13.13 2.58
C VAL A 234 3.86 -12.50 2.14
N MET A 235 4.03 -11.21 2.39
CA MET A 235 5.31 -10.52 2.16
C MET A 235 6.05 -10.33 3.48
N SER A 236 7.27 -10.87 3.58
CA SER A 236 8.15 -10.63 4.73
C SER A 236 8.64 -9.18 4.74
N SER A 237 9.01 -8.66 5.90
CA SER A 237 9.43 -7.26 6.05
C SER A 237 10.93 -7.04 5.88
N TYR A 238 11.34 -5.77 5.70
CA TYR A 238 12.75 -5.40 5.57
C TYR A 238 13.57 -5.53 6.85
N ASN A 239 12.95 -5.31 8.00
CA ASN A 239 13.61 -5.21 9.30
C ASN A 239 14.05 -6.57 9.85
N SER A 240 14.95 -6.52 10.81
CA SER A 240 15.21 -7.66 11.70
C SER A 240 14.22 -7.67 12.86
N LEU A 241 13.96 -8.85 13.37
CA LEU A 241 13.19 -9.11 14.59
C LEU A 241 14.03 -9.96 15.54
N ASN A 242 14.33 -9.43 16.73
CA ASN A 242 15.14 -10.09 17.75
C ASN A 242 16.50 -10.63 17.22
N GLY A 243 17.16 -9.88 16.34
CA GLY A 243 18.48 -10.19 15.81
C GLY A 243 18.50 -10.92 14.47
N GLU A 244 17.35 -11.34 13.93
CA GLU A 244 17.25 -12.06 12.68
C GLU A 244 16.36 -11.33 11.67
N PHE A 245 16.75 -11.26 10.39
CA PHE A 245 15.87 -10.70 9.37
C PHE A 245 14.60 -11.53 9.24
N THR A 246 13.44 -10.87 9.18
CA THR A 246 12.15 -11.55 9.12
C THR A 246 12.06 -12.54 7.95
N GLN A 247 12.63 -12.19 6.81
CA GLN A 247 12.71 -13.07 5.62
C GLN A 247 13.56 -14.32 5.82
N GLN A 248 14.40 -14.38 6.85
CA GLN A 248 15.33 -15.48 7.15
C GLN A 248 14.93 -16.25 8.41
N SER A 249 13.87 -15.85 9.08
CA SER A 249 13.45 -16.46 10.34
C SER A 249 12.57 -17.68 10.12
N HIS A 250 13.13 -18.87 10.33
CA HIS A 250 12.38 -20.12 10.27
C HIS A 250 11.26 -20.14 11.32
N ASP A 251 11.51 -19.62 12.51
CA ASP A 251 10.49 -19.54 13.56
C ASP A 251 9.28 -18.73 13.12
N LEU A 252 9.53 -17.56 12.48
CA LEU A 252 8.47 -16.70 12.00
C LEU A 252 7.72 -17.27 10.80
N LEU A 253 8.47 -17.72 9.75
CA LEU A 253 7.88 -18.08 8.45
C LEU A 253 7.39 -19.52 8.38
N THR A 254 7.99 -20.43 9.13
CA THR A 254 7.59 -21.85 9.15
C THR A 254 6.83 -22.17 10.41
N THR A 255 7.47 -22.09 11.59
CA THR A 255 6.83 -22.52 12.84
C THR A 255 5.54 -21.76 13.13
N ILE A 256 5.58 -20.42 13.15
CA ILE A 256 4.41 -19.61 13.49
C ILE A 256 3.41 -19.55 12.33
N LEU A 257 3.87 -19.12 11.15
CA LEU A 257 2.97 -18.83 10.04
C LEU A 257 2.36 -20.12 9.47
N ARG A 258 3.18 -21.17 9.22
CA ARG A 258 2.70 -22.39 8.57
C ARG A 258 2.22 -23.44 9.55
N ASP A 259 3.04 -23.81 10.54
CA ASP A 259 2.72 -24.94 11.42
C ASP A 259 1.63 -24.59 12.44
N GLU A 260 1.70 -23.38 13.07
CA GLU A 260 0.70 -22.98 14.07
C GLU A 260 -0.58 -22.38 13.45
N TRP A 261 -0.46 -21.59 12.37
CA TRP A 261 -1.63 -20.89 11.79
C TRP A 261 -2.20 -21.61 10.57
N GLY A 262 -1.48 -22.56 9.98
CA GLY A 262 -1.94 -23.33 8.83
C GLY A 262 -1.90 -22.58 7.50
N PHE A 263 -0.96 -21.65 7.33
CA PHE A 263 -0.78 -20.94 6.06
C PHE A 263 -0.25 -21.88 4.97
N ASP A 264 -0.99 -21.99 3.88
CA ASP A 264 -0.72 -22.88 2.74
C ASP A 264 -0.29 -22.14 1.45
N GLY A 265 -0.14 -20.82 1.52
CA GLY A 265 0.29 -19.98 0.40
C GLY A 265 1.81 -19.84 0.28
N ILE A 266 2.26 -18.87 -0.52
CA ILE A 266 3.69 -18.54 -0.65
C ILE A 266 4.08 -17.35 0.24
N VAL A 267 5.33 -17.37 0.70
CA VAL A 267 5.99 -16.21 1.31
C VAL A 267 6.93 -15.60 0.27
N MET A 268 6.83 -14.29 0.06
CA MET A 268 7.78 -13.54 -0.77
C MET A 268 8.56 -12.54 0.07
N THR A 269 9.77 -12.17 -0.37
CA THR A 269 10.51 -11.05 0.23
C THR A 269 9.88 -9.73 -0.15
N ASP A 270 10.05 -8.70 0.69
CA ASP A 270 9.93 -7.33 0.22
C ASP A 270 11.07 -7.01 -0.78
N TRP A 271 10.94 -5.94 -1.57
CA TRP A 271 11.76 -5.66 -2.76
C TRP A 271 13.20 -5.28 -2.41
N GLY A 272 14.14 -6.07 -2.93
CA GLY A 272 15.57 -5.81 -2.74
C GLY A 272 16.15 -6.40 -1.47
N SER A 273 15.71 -7.57 -1.07
CA SER A 273 16.33 -8.41 -0.04
C SER A 273 17.86 -8.49 -0.26
N LYS A 274 18.63 -8.09 0.73
CA LYS A 274 20.05 -7.75 0.49
C LYS A 274 21.00 -8.93 0.59
N GLU A 275 20.84 -9.78 1.57
CA GLU A 275 21.76 -10.89 1.83
C GLU A 275 21.01 -12.07 2.44
N GLY A 276 21.58 -13.26 2.28
CA GLY A 276 21.03 -14.44 2.89
C GLY A 276 19.92 -15.12 2.10
N THR A 277 19.94 -15.04 0.76
CA THR A 277 19.01 -15.74 -0.14
C THR A 277 18.85 -17.22 0.23
N VAL A 278 19.96 -17.92 0.52
CA VAL A 278 19.95 -19.33 0.93
C VAL A 278 19.22 -19.49 2.27
N LYS A 279 19.53 -18.65 3.25
CA LYS A 279 18.89 -18.68 4.57
C LYS A 279 17.39 -18.37 4.46
N SER A 280 17.00 -17.45 3.58
CA SER A 280 15.60 -17.14 3.30
C SER A 280 14.86 -18.34 2.71
N ALA A 281 15.45 -19.02 1.72
CA ALA A 281 14.86 -20.24 1.13
C ALA A 281 14.70 -21.36 2.18
N LYS A 282 15.69 -21.57 3.04
CA LYS A 282 15.62 -22.52 4.16
C LYS A 282 14.51 -22.19 5.14
N ALA A 283 14.34 -20.92 5.45
CA ALA A 283 13.33 -20.42 6.40
C ALA A 283 11.88 -20.58 5.88
N GLY A 284 11.67 -20.89 4.60
CA GLY A 284 10.34 -21.01 4.00
C GLY A 284 9.87 -19.76 3.28
N ASN A 285 10.80 -18.87 2.89
CA ASN A 285 10.53 -17.80 1.93
C ASN A 285 10.62 -18.40 0.52
N ASP A 286 9.51 -18.40 -0.22
CA ASP A 286 9.36 -19.15 -1.46
C ASP A 286 9.77 -18.35 -2.70
N LEU A 287 9.70 -17.01 -2.63
CA LEU A 287 9.96 -16.12 -3.77
C LEU A 287 10.81 -14.93 -3.37
N MET A 288 11.98 -14.77 -4.00
CA MET A 288 12.90 -13.63 -3.78
C MET A 288 12.62 -12.52 -4.80
N GLU A 289 12.05 -11.40 -4.36
CA GLU A 289 11.74 -10.26 -5.22
C GLU A 289 12.76 -9.11 -5.07
N PRO A 290 13.07 -8.37 -6.13
CA PRO A 290 12.62 -8.50 -7.54
C PRO A 290 13.35 -9.55 -8.35
N GLY A 291 14.25 -10.31 -7.74
CA GLY A 291 15.08 -11.33 -8.35
C GLY A 291 16.26 -10.81 -9.18
N ASN A 292 17.36 -11.54 -9.16
CA ASN A 292 18.54 -11.24 -9.96
C ASN A 292 19.43 -12.47 -10.19
N GLN A 293 20.40 -12.33 -11.09
CA GLN A 293 21.38 -13.36 -11.45
C GLN A 293 22.12 -13.93 -10.23
N THR A 294 22.61 -13.06 -9.35
CA THR A 294 23.42 -13.46 -8.20
C THR A 294 22.62 -14.33 -7.21
N GLU A 295 21.34 -14.04 -7.02
CA GLU A 295 20.48 -14.84 -6.14
C GLU A 295 20.29 -16.25 -6.68
N MET A 296 20.06 -16.39 -7.99
CA MET A 296 19.96 -17.71 -8.63
C MET A 296 21.26 -18.51 -8.52
N GLU A 297 22.40 -17.89 -8.84
CA GLU A 297 23.71 -18.52 -8.74
C GLU A 297 24.02 -18.99 -7.31
N ARG A 298 23.67 -18.17 -6.31
CA ARG A 298 23.84 -18.53 -4.88
C ARG A 298 23.02 -19.75 -4.50
N LEU A 299 21.74 -19.81 -4.92
CA LEU A 299 20.87 -20.95 -4.62
C LEU A 299 21.38 -22.23 -5.31
N ILE A 300 21.72 -22.16 -6.60
CA ILE A 300 22.27 -23.31 -7.34
C ILE A 300 23.57 -23.81 -6.69
N LYS A 301 24.46 -22.89 -6.31
CA LYS A 301 25.70 -23.22 -5.62
C LYS A 301 25.44 -23.87 -4.28
N ALA A 302 24.56 -23.32 -3.47
CA ALA A 302 24.22 -23.83 -2.15
C ALA A 302 23.67 -25.26 -2.21
N VAL A 303 22.85 -25.59 -3.23
CA VAL A 303 22.38 -26.95 -3.44
C VAL A 303 23.55 -27.89 -3.82
N LYS A 304 24.43 -27.48 -4.74
CA LYS A 304 25.58 -28.29 -5.17
C LYS A 304 26.59 -28.54 -4.03
N GLU A 305 26.71 -27.61 -3.09
CA GLU A 305 27.60 -27.71 -1.92
C GLU A 305 26.92 -28.37 -0.70
N GLY A 306 25.62 -28.70 -0.78
CA GLY A 306 24.87 -29.34 0.31
C GLY A 306 24.47 -28.37 1.44
N GLU A 307 24.60 -27.04 1.25
CA GLU A 307 24.12 -26.04 2.19
C GLU A 307 22.60 -25.93 2.19
N LEU A 308 21.97 -26.05 1.01
CA LEU A 308 20.50 -26.10 0.81
C LEU A 308 20.13 -27.48 0.28
N SER A 309 19.24 -28.19 0.96
CA SER A 309 18.81 -29.53 0.53
C SER A 309 17.81 -29.45 -0.62
N MET A 310 17.75 -30.51 -1.45
CA MET A 310 16.72 -30.63 -2.48
C MET A 310 15.31 -30.68 -1.91
N ASP A 311 15.13 -31.23 -0.72
CA ASP A 311 13.81 -31.30 -0.06
C ASP A 311 13.32 -29.88 0.31
N GLU A 312 14.22 -29.00 0.76
CA GLU A 312 13.89 -27.59 1.03
C GLU A 312 13.55 -26.83 -0.26
N VAL A 313 14.28 -27.08 -1.34
CA VAL A 313 13.96 -26.50 -2.66
C VAL A 313 12.61 -27.03 -3.16
N ASP A 314 12.38 -28.33 -3.10
CA ASP A 314 11.15 -28.97 -3.59
C ASP A 314 9.92 -28.54 -2.77
N ARG A 315 10.09 -28.30 -1.46
CA ARG A 315 9.05 -27.69 -0.62
C ARG A 315 8.64 -26.32 -1.14
N ASN A 316 9.60 -25.43 -1.38
CA ASN A 316 9.32 -24.08 -1.86
C ASN A 316 8.75 -24.08 -3.28
N VAL A 317 9.29 -24.93 -4.17
CA VAL A 317 8.75 -25.13 -5.54
C VAL A 317 7.30 -25.64 -5.50
N ARG A 318 7.00 -26.58 -4.62
CA ARG A 318 5.62 -27.08 -4.41
C ARG A 318 4.67 -25.95 -4.03
N ASN A 319 5.08 -25.09 -3.10
CA ASN A 319 4.30 -23.92 -2.70
C ASN A 319 4.06 -22.98 -3.90
N MET A 320 5.12 -22.69 -4.67
CA MET A 320 5.02 -21.87 -5.90
C MET A 320 4.07 -22.48 -6.93
N LEU A 321 4.14 -23.77 -7.19
CA LEU A 321 3.24 -24.43 -8.15
C LEU A 321 1.79 -24.44 -7.67
N ASN A 322 1.55 -24.68 -6.37
CA ASN A 322 0.21 -24.59 -5.76
C ASN A 322 -0.37 -23.17 -5.84
N TYR A 323 0.47 -22.14 -5.75
CA TYR A 323 0.08 -20.75 -5.99
C TYR A 323 -0.25 -20.51 -7.46
N ILE A 324 0.63 -20.89 -8.38
CA ILE A 324 0.48 -20.63 -9.82
C ILE A 324 -0.81 -21.21 -10.38
N VAL A 325 -1.17 -22.43 -10.00
CA VAL A 325 -2.41 -23.08 -10.51
C VAL A 325 -3.71 -22.41 -10.04
N LYS A 326 -3.65 -21.49 -9.06
CA LYS A 326 -4.79 -20.69 -8.62
C LYS A 326 -5.00 -19.44 -9.49
N THR A 327 -3.97 -18.99 -10.23
CA THR A 327 -3.96 -17.69 -10.88
C THR A 327 -4.87 -17.61 -12.12
N PRO A 328 -5.45 -16.44 -12.42
CA PRO A 328 -6.21 -16.21 -13.65
C PRO A 328 -5.39 -16.49 -14.90
N ARG A 329 -4.09 -16.18 -14.86
CA ARG A 329 -3.17 -16.40 -15.99
C ARG A 329 -2.96 -17.87 -16.26
N PHE A 330 -2.83 -18.72 -15.24
CA PHE A 330 -2.82 -20.16 -15.41
C PHE A 330 -4.13 -20.68 -16.01
N ALA A 331 -5.26 -20.16 -15.55
CA ALA A 331 -6.58 -20.47 -16.09
C ALA A 331 -6.82 -19.89 -17.50
N LYS A 332 -5.86 -19.16 -18.08
CA LYS A 332 -5.94 -18.50 -19.39
C LYS A 332 -7.13 -17.53 -19.48
N TYR A 333 -7.44 -16.85 -18.38
CA TYR A 333 -8.45 -15.80 -18.34
C TYR A 333 -8.11 -14.71 -19.36
N LYS A 334 -9.11 -14.20 -20.06
CA LYS A 334 -8.95 -13.11 -21.02
C LYS A 334 -9.28 -11.79 -20.35
N PHE A 335 -8.28 -11.05 -20.00
CA PHE A 335 -8.38 -9.73 -19.38
C PHE A 335 -9.02 -8.75 -20.37
N SER A 336 -9.93 -7.88 -19.87
CA SER A 336 -10.55 -6.86 -20.70
C SER A 336 -9.66 -5.64 -20.90
N ASP A 337 -8.74 -5.40 -19.95
CA ASP A 337 -7.90 -4.20 -19.90
C ASP A 337 -8.72 -2.88 -19.85
N ASN A 338 -9.95 -2.99 -19.37
CA ASN A 338 -10.93 -1.90 -19.32
C ASN A 338 -11.96 -2.11 -18.19
N PRO A 339 -11.55 -2.06 -16.91
CA PRO A 339 -12.49 -2.13 -15.78
C PRO A 339 -13.42 -0.92 -15.74
N ASP A 340 -14.57 -1.06 -15.04
CA ASP A 340 -15.53 0.04 -14.88
C ASP A 340 -15.10 1.04 -13.79
N ILE A 341 -14.11 1.88 -14.13
CA ILE A 341 -13.56 2.90 -13.21
C ILE A 341 -14.66 3.86 -12.72
N LYS A 342 -15.69 4.14 -13.52
CA LYS A 342 -16.78 5.04 -13.12
C LYS A 342 -17.64 4.44 -12.01
N ALA A 343 -17.99 3.17 -12.13
CA ALA A 343 -18.72 2.46 -11.09
C ALA A 343 -17.87 2.36 -9.81
N HIS A 344 -16.56 2.04 -9.94
CA HIS A 344 -15.65 1.93 -8.81
C HIS A 344 -15.43 3.27 -8.11
N ALA A 345 -15.38 4.39 -8.83
CA ALA A 345 -15.31 5.73 -8.25
C ALA A 345 -16.54 6.05 -7.37
N GLN A 346 -17.75 5.57 -7.74
CA GLN A 346 -18.93 5.72 -6.89
C GLN A 346 -18.85 4.88 -5.60
N VAL A 347 -18.27 3.68 -5.68
CA VAL A 347 -17.98 2.87 -4.48
C VAL A 347 -16.99 3.61 -3.57
N ALA A 348 -15.91 4.17 -4.14
CA ALA A 348 -14.94 4.96 -3.40
C ALA A 348 -15.57 6.19 -2.73
N ARG A 349 -16.46 6.93 -3.45
CA ARG A 349 -17.18 8.10 -2.92
C ARG A 349 -18.03 7.73 -1.70
N ARG A 350 -18.86 6.68 -1.84
CA ARG A 350 -19.71 6.24 -0.73
C ARG A 350 -18.88 5.77 0.46
N ALA A 351 -17.89 4.93 0.22
CA ALA A 351 -17.03 4.45 1.30
C ALA A 351 -16.33 5.59 2.04
N ALA A 352 -15.83 6.60 1.33
CA ALA A 352 -15.20 7.76 1.94
C ALA A 352 -16.15 8.50 2.91
N THR A 353 -17.44 8.67 2.56
CA THR A 353 -18.42 9.34 3.44
C THR A 353 -18.65 8.57 4.73
N GLU A 354 -18.76 7.24 4.65
CA GLU A 354 -18.98 6.37 5.82
C GLU A 354 -17.74 6.27 6.72
N CYS A 355 -16.54 6.45 6.17
CA CYS A 355 -15.28 6.45 6.88
C CYS A 355 -14.97 7.78 7.62
N MET A 356 -15.61 8.89 7.24
CA MET A 356 -15.34 10.19 7.87
C MET A 356 -15.80 10.22 9.32
N VAL A 357 -14.99 10.89 10.16
CA VAL A 357 -15.27 11.02 11.59
C VAL A 357 -15.59 12.47 11.93
N LEU A 358 -16.81 12.72 12.41
CA LEU A 358 -17.19 14.04 12.91
C LEU A 358 -16.67 14.20 14.35
N LEU A 359 -15.51 14.86 14.49
CA LEU A 359 -14.83 15.03 15.79
C LEU A 359 -15.51 16.07 16.67
N LYS A 360 -16.12 17.10 16.07
CA LYS A 360 -16.83 18.18 16.75
C LYS A 360 -17.94 18.70 15.85
N ASN A 361 -19.11 19.03 16.45
CA ASN A 361 -20.18 19.77 15.79
C ASN A 361 -21.02 20.54 16.80
N ASP A 362 -20.84 21.84 16.88
CA ASP A 362 -21.62 22.73 17.76
C ASP A 362 -22.90 23.22 17.02
N GLY A 363 -23.53 22.33 16.25
CA GLY A 363 -24.82 22.55 15.60
C GLY A 363 -24.77 23.28 14.27
N ILE A 364 -23.57 23.42 13.63
CA ILE A 364 -23.45 24.04 12.31
C ILE A 364 -23.74 23.04 11.17
N LEU A 365 -23.39 21.79 11.34
CA LEU A 365 -23.65 20.75 10.33
C LEU A 365 -24.99 20.05 10.59
N PRO A 366 -25.74 19.70 9.54
CA PRO A 366 -25.41 19.88 8.12
C PRO A 366 -25.61 21.32 7.63
N LEU A 367 -24.83 21.70 6.58
CA LEU A 367 -24.98 22.98 5.90
C LEU A 367 -26.20 23.00 4.97
N SER A 368 -26.86 24.16 4.88
CA SER A 368 -27.86 24.44 3.85
C SER A 368 -27.22 25.02 2.59
N THR A 369 -27.68 24.63 1.41
CA THR A 369 -27.24 25.19 0.11
C THR A 369 -27.59 26.67 -0.06
N GLU A 370 -28.46 27.22 0.81
CA GLU A 370 -28.74 28.64 0.86
C GLU A 370 -27.57 29.47 1.47
N GLN A 371 -26.71 28.80 2.26
CA GLN A 371 -25.55 29.44 2.88
C GLN A 371 -24.44 29.64 1.86
N LYS A 372 -23.87 30.83 1.85
CA LYS A 372 -22.68 31.16 1.06
C LYS A 372 -21.42 30.86 1.85
N ILE A 373 -20.53 30.08 1.26
CA ILE A 373 -19.31 29.56 1.89
C ILE A 373 -18.09 30.38 1.46
N ALA A 374 -17.25 30.77 2.43
CA ALA A 374 -15.87 31.17 2.19
C ALA A 374 -14.98 29.93 2.39
N LEU A 375 -14.35 29.44 1.32
CA LEU A 375 -13.55 28.22 1.33
C LEU A 375 -12.06 28.56 1.40
N TYR A 376 -11.38 28.09 2.43
CA TYR A 376 -9.96 28.33 2.70
C TYR A 376 -9.18 27.01 2.75
N GLY A 377 -7.85 27.13 2.67
CA GLY A 377 -6.91 26.00 2.75
C GLY A 377 -6.52 25.46 1.38
N VAL A 378 -5.21 25.25 1.19
CA VAL A 378 -4.66 24.68 -0.05
C VAL A 378 -5.33 23.35 -0.38
N ALA A 379 -5.54 22.50 0.62
CA ALA A 379 -6.15 21.17 0.44
C ALA A 379 -7.64 21.22 0.05
N SER A 380 -8.30 22.37 0.15
CA SER A 380 -9.66 22.56 -0.40
C SER A 380 -9.67 22.58 -1.94
N TYR A 381 -8.55 22.97 -2.56
CA TYR A 381 -8.36 23.13 -4.01
C TYR A 381 -7.39 22.11 -4.60
N ASP A 382 -6.47 21.58 -3.78
CA ASP A 382 -5.48 20.57 -4.15
C ASP A 382 -5.54 19.43 -3.13
N LEU A 383 -6.59 18.63 -3.22
CA LEU A 383 -6.92 17.56 -2.27
C LEU A 383 -5.89 16.42 -2.32
N ILE A 384 -5.53 15.91 -1.15
CA ILE A 384 -4.64 14.76 -0.98
C ILE A 384 -5.50 13.49 -0.99
N ALA A 385 -5.56 12.82 -2.13
CA ALA A 385 -6.37 11.61 -2.31
C ALA A 385 -5.82 10.38 -1.58
N GLY A 386 -4.50 10.26 -1.48
CA GLY A 386 -3.80 9.13 -0.88
C GLY A 386 -2.33 9.43 -0.63
N GLY A 387 -1.62 8.48 0.01
CA GLY A 387 -0.20 8.63 0.32
C GLY A 387 0.73 8.37 -0.86
N SER A 388 2.03 8.55 -0.64
CA SER A 388 3.10 8.32 -1.62
C SER A 388 3.75 6.93 -1.46
N GLY A 389 4.58 6.53 -2.43
CA GLY A 389 5.23 5.23 -2.45
C GLY A 389 4.39 4.16 -3.16
N SER A 390 4.43 2.93 -2.67
CA SER A 390 3.63 1.81 -3.20
C SER A 390 2.12 2.04 -3.11
N GLY A 391 1.67 2.95 -2.23
CA GLY A 391 0.27 3.37 -2.11
C GLY A 391 -0.18 4.44 -3.11
N ASN A 392 0.69 4.95 -3.98
CA ASN A 392 0.30 5.95 -4.97
C ASN A 392 -0.38 5.29 -6.18
N VAL A 393 -1.58 5.78 -6.53
CA VAL A 393 -2.41 5.26 -7.62
C VAL A 393 -2.36 6.20 -8.81
N ASN A 394 -2.26 5.65 -10.03
CA ASN A 394 -2.42 6.40 -11.28
C ASN A 394 -3.90 6.62 -11.59
N LYS A 395 -4.47 7.65 -11.00
CA LYS A 395 -5.89 8.04 -11.13
C LYS A 395 -6.11 9.08 -12.23
N GLU A 396 -7.27 9.04 -12.86
CA GLU A 396 -7.63 9.97 -13.93
C GLU A 396 -7.77 11.42 -13.43
N TYR A 397 -8.36 11.58 -12.24
CA TYR A 397 -8.61 12.89 -11.61
C TYR A 397 -8.62 12.77 -10.08
N VAL A 398 -8.61 13.91 -9.43
CA VAL A 398 -8.95 14.05 -8.02
C VAL A 398 -10.00 15.16 -7.92
N ARG A 399 -11.18 14.83 -7.43
CA ARG A 399 -12.22 15.82 -7.16
C ARG A 399 -11.90 16.51 -5.85
N ASN A 400 -11.58 17.80 -5.91
CA ASN A 400 -11.31 18.62 -4.74
C ASN A 400 -12.60 19.11 -4.04
N LEU A 401 -12.48 19.73 -2.87
CA LEU A 401 -13.64 20.16 -2.09
C LEU A 401 -14.39 21.32 -2.76
N HIS A 402 -13.68 22.26 -3.40
CA HIS A 402 -14.31 23.34 -4.16
C HIS A 402 -15.26 22.79 -5.24
N ASP A 403 -14.79 21.80 -6.01
CA ASP A 403 -15.58 21.20 -7.07
C ASP A 403 -16.74 20.38 -6.51
N GLY A 404 -16.52 19.66 -5.39
CA GLY A 404 -17.56 18.91 -4.70
C GLY A 404 -18.72 19.79 -4.22
N LEU A 405 -18.39 20.86 -3.48
CA LEU A 405 -19.40 21.81 -2.99
C LEU A 405 -20.13 22.53 -4.13
N THR A 406 -19.41 22.92 -5.18
CA THR A 406 -20.02 23.55 -6.37
C THR A 406 -21.00 22.60 -7.07
N ALA A 407 -20.62 21.34 -7.23
CA ALA A 407 -21.48 20.31 -7.84
C ALA A 407 -22.74 20.03 -6.99
N ASP A 408 -22.64 20.20 -5.68
CA ASP A 408 -23.74 20.05 -4.74
C ASP A 408 -24.65 21.29 -4.64
N GLY A 409 -24.34 22.33 -5.41
CA GLY A 409 -25.16 23.53 -5.55
C GLY A 409 -24.87 24.64 -4.53
N PHE A 410 -23.76 24.56 -3.79
CA PHE A 410 -23.34 25.64 -2.89
C PHE A 410 -22.82 26.85 -3.65
N THR A 411 -23.11 28.03 -3.13
CA THR A 411 -22.48 29.27 -3.58
C THR A 411 -21.20 29.51 -2.80
N LEU A 412 -20.07 29.54 -3.52
CA LEU A 412 -18.74 29.78 -2.94
C LEU A 412 -18.30 31.24 -3.23
N ASP A 413 -17.63 31.86 -2.25
CA ASP A 413 -17.05 33.19 -2.49
C ASP A 413 -15.83 33.06 -3.40
N SER A 414 -15.79 33.89 -4.45
CA SER A 414 -14.74 33.85 -5.47
C SER A 414 -13.39 34.42 -5.01
N GLY A 415 -13.36 35.20 -3.93
CA GLY A 415 -12.15 35.83 -3.42
C GLY A 415 -11.10 34.81 -2.98
N PRO A 416 -11.41 33.92 -2.01
CA PRO A 416 -10.52 32.84 -1.63
C PRO A 416 -10.14 31.92 -2.82
N ALA A 417 -11.10 31.52 -3.65
CA ALA A 417 -10.85 30.67 -4.80
C ALA A 417 -9.78 31.24 -5.74
N GLN A 418 -9.86 32.54 -6.06
CA GLN A 418 -8.87 33.22 -6.91
C GLN A 418 -7.47 33.25 -6.29
N TRP A 419 -7.38 33.45 -4.98
CA TRP A 419 -6.10 33.52 -4.27
C TRP A 419 -5.44 32.14 -4.22
N TYR A 420 -6.18 31.11 -3.80
CA TYR A 420 -5.65 29.76 -3.70
C TYR A 420 -5.29 29.18 -5.06
N THR A 421 -6.12 29.34 -6.09
CA THR A 421 -5.81 28.83 -7.43
C THR A 421 -4.51 29.47 -7.98
N LYS A 422 -4.38 30.80 -7.90
CA LYS A 422 -3.16 31.48 -8.35
C LYS A 422 -1.92 31.06 -7.56
N TYR A 423 -2.05 30.88 -6.26
CA TYR A 423 -0.97 30.42 -5.39
C TYR A 423 -0.54 28.99 -5.75
N ILE A 424 -1.49 28.09 -5.93
CA ILE A 424 -1.23 26.68 -6.28
C ILE A 424 -0.54 26.60 -7.64
N ASP A 425 -1.01 27.34 -8.64
CA ASP A 425 -0.39 27.39 -9.97
C ASP A 425 1.04 27.90 -9.88
N TYR A 426 1.25 29.05 -9.22
CA TYR A 426 2.57 29.62 -9.01
C TYR A 426 3.53 28.66 -8.29
N LYS A 427 3.09 28.06 -7.19
CA LYS A 427 3.94 27.13 -6.40
C LYS A 427 4.22 25.83 -7.13
N ASN A 428 3.28 25.30 -7.88
CA ASN A 428 3.51 24.11 -8.70
C ASN A 428 4.56 24.38 -9.81
N GLU A 429 4.52 25.57 -10.41
CA GLU A 429 5.52 26.00 -11.39
C GLU A 429 6.89 26.21 -10.73
N GLU A 430 6.95 27.00 -9.64
CA GLU A 430 8.17 27.30 -8.89
C GLU A 430 8.90 26.02 -8.43
N LEU A 431 8.16 25.06 -7.90
CA LEU A 431 8.71 23.81 -7.36
C LEU A 431 8.86 22.71 -8.43
N ASN A 432 8.53 22.98 -9.70
CA ASN A 432 8.37 21.96 -10.74
C ASN A 432 7.54 20.76 -10.23
N ASN A 433 6.48 21.06 -9.49
CA ASN A 433 5.65 20.08 -8.78
C ASN A 433 4.56 19.54 -9.71
N LYS A 434 5.00 18.85 -10.77
CA LYS A 434 4.09 18.18 -11.70
C LYS A 434 3.75 16.80 -11.16
N ALA A 435 2.48 16.45 -11.20
CA ALA A 435 2.08 15.06 -11.04
C ALA A 435 2.67 14.28 -12.22
N ILE A 436 3.75 13.55 -11.98
CA ILE A 436 4.25 12.57 -12.93
C ILE A 436 3.35 11.36 -12.79
N SER A 437 2.48 11.14 -13.78
CA SER A 437 1.60 9.98 -13.83
C SER A 437 2.43 8.70 -13.68
N GLY A 438 2.06 7.84 -12.73
CA GLY A 438 2.81 6.62 -12.39
C GLY A 438 4.07 6.83 -11.54
N ALA A 439 4.42 8.07 -11.14
CA ALA A 439 5.56 8.30 -10.28
C ALA A 439 5.35 7.69 -8.88
N PHE A 440 6.37 6.99 -8.38
CA PHE A 440 6.34 6.36 -7.05
C PHE A 440 6.05 7.37 -5.93
N TRP A 441 6.69 8.54 -5.96
CA TRP A 441 6.61 9.54 -4.90
C TRP A 441 5.40 10.49 -4.98
N GLY A 442 4.71 10.54 -6.10
CA GLY A 442 3.57 11.43 -6.31
C GLY A 442 3.93 12.93 -6.30
N LYS A 443 2.91 13.77 -6.19
CA LYS A 443 3.01 15.22 -6.11
C LYS A 443 3.33 15.65 -4.66
N ARG A 444 4.17 16.67 -4.49
CA ARG A 444 4.45 17.26 -3.15
C ARG A 444 3.22 18.03 -2.67
N VAL A 445 2.90 17.92 -1.38
CA VAL A 445 1.94 18.81 -0.73
C VAL A 445 2.54 20.21 -0.64
N LEU A 446 1.76 21.19 -1.05
CA LEU A 446 2.18 22.58 -1.00
C LEU A 446 2.04 23.14 0.43
N PRO A 447 2.92 24.07 0.85
CA PRO A 447 2.72 24.79 2.10
C PRO A 447 1.44 25.61 2.08
N GLU A 448 0.86 25.89 3.24
CA GLU A 448 -0.35 26.71 3.34
C GLU A 448 -0.08 28.16 2.93
N LEU A 449 -1.05 28.79 2.29
CA LEU A 449 -1.01 30.18 1.88
C LEU A 449 -1.29 31.11 3.08
N GLU A 450 -0.41 32.05 3.35
CA GLU A 450 -0.66 33.09 4.35
C GLU A 450 -1.82 34.00 3.92
N ILE A 451 -2.89 34.04 4.70
CA ILE A 451 -4.08 34.85 4.46
C ILE A 451 -4.12 36.02 5.46
N PRO A 452 -3.97 37.27 5.02
CA PRO A 452 -4.05 38.43 5.91
C PRO A 452 -5.45 38.56 6.55
N ALA A 453 -5.51 38.95 7.83
CA ALA A 453 -6.78 39.16 8.53
C ALA A 453 -7.67 40.19 7.82
N SER A 454 -7.08 41.21 7.13
CA SER A 454 -7.81 42.19 6.32
C SER A 454 -8.54 41.54 5.12
N PHE A 455 -7.98 40.48 4.53
CA PHE A 455 -8.65 39.74 3.47
C PHE A 455 -9.88 38.99 4.00
N ILE A 456 -9.74 38.31 5.16
CA ILE A 456 -10.87 37.65 5.84
C ILE A 456 -11.98 38.67 6.13
N THR A 457 -11.63 39.85 6.69
CA THR A 457 -12.58 40.94 6.95
C THR A 457 -13.31 41.41 5.70
N LYS A 458 -12.65 41.40 4.53
CA LYS A 458 -13.27 41.78 3.25
C LYS A 458 -14.26 40.73 2.74
N VAL A 459 -13.97 39.46 2.93
CA VAL A 459 -14.81 38.31 2.47
C VAL A 459 -16.02 38.10 3.39
N LEU A 460 -15.83 38.28 4.69
CA LEU A 460 -16.78 38.00 5.76
C LEU A 460 -18.21 38.54 5.52
N PRO A 461 -18.45 39.83 5.08
CA PRO A 461 -19.81 40.32 4.93
C PRO A 461 -20.64 39.56 3.88
N GLY A 462 -19.97 39.01 2.86
CA GLY A 462 -20.61 38.30 1.74
C GLY A 462 -20.80 36.82 1.95
N THR A 463 -20.48 36.25 3.12
CA THR A 463 -20.50 34.82 3.38
C THR A 463 -21.15 34.48 4.71
N ASP A 464 -21.70 33.28 4.86
CA ASP A 464 -22.42 32.83 6.06
C ASP A 464 -21.57 31.92 6.94
N VAL A 465 -20.65 31.18 6.33
CA VAL A 465 -19.77 30.21 7.00
C VAL A 465 -18.39 30.17 6.35
N ALA A 466 -17.36 29.95 7.15
CA ALA A 466 -16.02 29.65 6.66
C ALA A 466 -15.72 28.15 6.78
N VAL A 467 -15.13 27.57 5.74
CA VAL A 467 -14.61 26.20 5.74
C VAL A 467 -13.13 26.26 5.44
N LEU A 468 -12.31 25.63 6.28
CA LEU A 468 -10.85 25.53 6.12
C LEU A 468 -10.43 24.07 6.03
N THR A 469 -9.67 23.68 5.02
CA THR A 469 -9.10 22.33 4.93
C THR A 469 -7.61 22.33 5.25
N ILE A 470 -7.23 21.57 6.26
CA ILE A 470 -5.83 21.32 6.63
C ILE A 470 -5.35 20.03 5.96
N GLY A 471 -4.26 20.10 5.19
CA GLY A 471 -3.68 18.99 4.46
C GLY A 471 -2.40 18.44 5.08
N ARG A 472 -2.26 17.10 5.16
CA ARG A 472 -1.00 16.42 5.50
C ARG A 472 -0.86 15.16 4.66
N ASN A 473 0.32 14.99 4.05
CA ASN A 473 0.64 13.73 3.39
C ASN A 473 1.34 12.77 4.36
N ALA A 474 1.38 11.51 3.97
CA ALA A 474 2.19 10.47 4.56
C ALA A 474 2.66 9.54 3.43
N GLY A 475 3.69 8.75 3.65
CA GLY A 475 4.22 7.93 2.57
C GLY A 475 5.29 6.96 3.02
N GLU A 476 5.64 6.08 2.09
CA GLU A 476 6.69 5.11 2.22
C GLU A 476 8.07 5.77 2.16
N GLY A 477 9.03 5.24 2.93
CA GLY A 477 10.45 5.60 2.88
C GLY A 477 10.89 6.73 3.82
N ASP A 478 9.96 7.44 4.45
CA ASP A 478 10.25 8.46 5.47
C ASP A 478 9.17 8.49 6.54
N ASP A 479 9.56 8.76 7.78
CA ASP A 479 8.63 8.92 8.89
C ASP A 479 8.25 10.39 9.07
N ARG A 480 7.05 10.62 9.57
CA ARG A 480 6.55 11.93 9.95
C ARG A 480 7.29 12.47 11.17
N LYS A 481 7.18 13.77 11.44
CA LYS A 481 7.96 14.47 12.46
C LYS A 481 7.06 15.17 13.47
N ASN A 482 7.46 15.14 14.73
CA ASN A 482 6.87 16.00 15.76
C ASN A 482 7.36 17.45 15.56
N ALA A 483 6.87 18.10 14.51
CA ALA A 483 7.29 19.43 14.07
C ALA A 483 6.12 20.20 13.46
N LYS A 484 6.29 21.54 13.35
CA LYS A 484 5.35 22.43 12.66
C LYS A 484 5.26 22.06 11.17
N GLY A 485 4.05 21.99 10.66
CA GLY A 485 3.75 21.60 9.28
C GLY A 485 3.64 20.09 9.07
N ASP A 486 3.82 19.30 10.13
CA ASP A 486 3.58 17.86 10.11
C ASP A 486 2.64 17.46 11.26
N PHE A 487 3.14 16.98 12.41
CA PHE A 487 2.26 16.69 13.55
C PHE A 487 1.63 17.94 14.13
N LEU A 488 2.40 19.03 14.24
CA LEU A 488 1.93 20.32 14.73
C LEU A 488 1.47 21.21 13.57
N LEU A 489 0.51 22.10 13.81
CA LEU A 489 0.18 23.17 12.87
C LEU A 489 1.37 24.08 12.64
N THR A 490 1.51 24.61 11.42
CA THR A 490 2.36 25.77 11.14
C THR A 490 1.82 27.02 11.84
N ASP A 491 2.65 28.05 11.98
CA ASP A 491 2.16 29.34 12.50
C ASP A 491 1.10 29.94 11.57
N VAL A 492 1.28 29.80 10.24
CA VAL A 492 0.31 30.25 9.24
C VAL A 492 -1.06 29.57 9.42
N GLU A 493 -1.09 28.24 9.56
CA GLU A 493 -2.35 27.50 9.77
C GLU A 493 -3.04 27.90 11.06
N ARG A 494 -2.27 28.08 12.14
CA ARG A 494 -2.80 28.52 13.43
C ARG A 494 -3.39 29.91 13.35
N ASP A 495 -2.68 30.85 12.71
CA ASP A 495 -3.13 32.21 12.53
C ASP A 495 -4.40 32.28 11.67
N ILE A 496 -4.51 31.45 10.61
CA ILE A 496 -5.73 31.38 9.79
C ILE A 496 -6.91 30.88 10.64
N ILE A 497 -6.75 29.77 11.38
CA ILE A 497 -7.82 29.25 12.26
C ILE A 497 -8.25 30.31 13.26
N GLN A 498 -7.30 30.96 13.96
CA GLN A 498 -7.59 31.96 14.96
C GLN A 498 -8.31 33.16 14.34
N ASN A 499 -7.79 33.72 13.24
CA ASN A 499 -8.38 34.87 12.57
C ASN A 499 -9.78 34.57 12.00
N LEU A 500 -10.00 33.37 11.44
CA LEU A 500 -11.31 32.97 10.97
C LEU A 500 -12.30 32.87 12.14
N CYS A 501 -11.94 32.17 13.21
CA CYS A 501 -12.81 32.02 14.37
C CYS A 501 -13.12 33.40 15.04
N ASP A 502 -12.11 34.24 15.29
CA ASP A 502 -12.32 35.54 15.89
C ASP A 502 -13.29 36.42 15.08
N LYS A 503 -13.05 36.52 13.76
CA LYS A 503 -13.85 37.37 12.87
C LYS A 503 -15.27 36.83 12.62
N TYR A 504 -15.40 35.53 12.35
CA TYR A 504 -16.70 34.94 12.08
C TYR A 504 -17.56 34.87 13.34
N HIS A 505 -17.00 34.51 14.49
CA HIS A 505 -17.73 34.50 15.77
C HIS A 505 -18.16 35.93 16.21
N GLU A 506 -17.29 36.94 16.02
CA GLU A 506 -17.66 38.34 16.28
C GLU A 506 -18.88 38.77 15.42
N ALA A 507 -19.00 38.24 14.21
CA ALA A 507 -20.13 38.47 13.31
C ALA A 507 -21.32 37.49 13.53
N GLY A 508 -21.27 36.66 14.55
CA GLY A 508 -22.30 35.63 14.82
C GLY A 508 -22.33 34.48 13.81
N LYS A 509 -21.25 34.27 13.04
CA LYS A 509 -21.11 33.25 12.01
C LYS A 509 -20.21 32.13 12.51
N LYS A 510 -20.09 31.06 11.73
CA LYS A 510 -19.47 29.78 12.14
C LYS A 510 -18.28 29.42 11.28
N VAL A 511 -17.40 28.57 11.84
CA VAL A 511 -16.17 28.07 11.20
C VAL A 511 -16.11 26.54 11.29
N ILE A 512 -15.82 25.90 10.15
CA ILE A 512 -15.65 24.44 10.03
C ILE A 512 -14.21 24.17 9.62
N VAL A 513 -13.56 23.18 10.26
CA VAL A 513 -12.24 22.67 9.84
C VAL A 513 -12.39 21.25 9.33
N VAL A 514 -11.85 21.00 8.14
CA VAL A 514 -11.76 19.66 7.52
C VAL A 514 -10.30 19.20 7.60
N LEU A 515 -10.09 17.97 8.04
CA LEU A 515 -8.76 17.36 8.14
C LEU A 515 -8.56 16.35 7.00
N ASN A 516 -7.85 16.76 5.94
CA ASN A 516 -7.41 15.90 4.85
C ASN A 516 -5.97 15.43 5.11
N ILE A 517 -5.83 14.42 5.96
CA ILE A 517 -4.54 14.02 6.55
C ILE A 517 -4.25 12.53 6.38
N GLY A 518 -2.99 12.17 6.13
CA GLY A 518 -2.52 10.78 6.03
C GLY A 518 -2.08 10.16 7.35
N GLY A 519 -2.22 10.87 8.45
CA GLY A 519 -1.88 10.41 9.80
C GLY A 519 -2.26 11.43 10.85
N VAL A 520 -2.22 11.05 12.11
CA VAL A 520 -2.64 11.86 13.26
C VAL A 520 -1.89 13.17 13.34
N ILE A 521 -2.59 14.27 13.66
CA ILE A 521 -2.02 15.58 13.97
C ILE A 521 -2.44 16.03 15.37
N GLU A 522 -1.70 16.97 15.95
CA GLU A 522 -2.07 17.59 17.21
C GLU A 522 -3.33 18.44 17.02
N THR A 523 -4.33 18.21 17.86
CA THR A 523 -5.60 18.96 17.83
C THR A 523 -5.92 19.63 19.16
N ALA A 524 -5.27 19.24 20.25
CA ALA A 524 -5.62 19.67 21.59
C ALA A 524 -5.49 21.19 21.80
N SER A 525 -4.49 21.82 21.15
CA SER A 525 -4.21 23.26 21.30
C SER A 525 -5.19 24.17 20.56
N TRP A 526 -5.96 23.66 19.58
CA TRP A 526 -6.81 24.49 18.73
C TRP A 526 -8.24 23.95 18.51
N LYS A 527 -8.53 22.69 18.85
CA LYS A 527 -9.86 22.08 18.61
C LYS A 527 -11.03 22.81 19.26
N HIS A 528 -10.79 23.69 20.23
CA HIS A 528 -11.81 24.46 20.90
C HIS A 528 -12.28 25.66 20.07
N LEU A 529 -11.49 26.11 19.08
CA LEU A 529 -11.75 27.29 18.27
C LEU A 529 -12.88 27.10 17.25
N PRO A 530 -12.83 26.16 16.27
CA PRO A 530 -13.86 26.01 15.26
C PRO A 530 -15.14 25.39 15.83
N ASP A 531 -16.27 25.63 15.16
CA ASP A 531 -17.59 25.08 15.54
C ASP A 531 -17.77 23.62 15.12
N ALA A 532 -17.12 23.20 14.05
CA ALA A 532 -17.10 21.79 13.64
C ALA A 532 -15.71 21.38 13.15
N ILE A 533 -15.39 20.08 13.37
CA ILE A 533 -14.16 19.46 12.88
C ILE A 533 -14.53 18.13 12.26
N LEU A 534 -14.27 17.97 10.95
CA LEU A 534 -14.49 16.75 10.19
C LEU A 534 -13.14 16.12 9.80
N LEU A 535 -12.89 14.90 10.23
CA LEU A 535 -11.73 14.10 9.82
C LEU A 535 -12.10 13.31 8.56
N ALA A 536 -11.51 13.69 7.44
CA ALA A 536 -11.74 13.05 6.14
C ALA A 536 -10.63 12.06 5.76
N TRP A 537 -9.51 12.02 6.48
CA TRP A 537 -8.33 11.25 6.14
C TRP A 537 -7.84 11.55 4.71
N GLN A 538 -7.35 10.53 4.00
CA GLN A 538 -7.08 10.55 2.56
C GLN A 538 -8.16 9.72 1.85
N PRO A 539 -9.19 10.39 1.31
CA PRO A 539 -10.47 9.77 0.99
C PRO A 539 -10.57 9.20 -0.44
N GLY A 540 -9.45 9.12 -1.18
CA GLY A 540 -9.46 8.66 -2.57
C GLY A 540 -9.81 9.75 -3.58
N MET A 541 -10.01 9.34 -4.84
CA MET A 541 -10.16 10.27 -5.97
C MET A 541 -11.45 11.11 -5.92
N GLU A 542 -12.51 10.64 -5.28
CA GLU A 542 -13.80 11.34 -5.13
C GLU A 542 -13.89 12.12 -3.81
N GLY A 543 -12.75 12.32 -3.11
CA GLY A 543 -12.71 12.83 -1.75
C GLY A 543 -13.43 14.16 -1.53
N GLY A 544 -13.29 15.14 -2.43
CA GLY A 544 -13.96 16.43 -2.30
C GLY A 544 -15.48 16.33 -2.40
N ALA A 545 -15.99 15.45 -3.29
CA ALA A 545 -17.41 15.17 -3.39
C ALA A 545 -17.93 14.44 -2.14
N SER A 546 -17.16 13.49 -1.61
CA SER A 546 -17.51 12.79 -0.37
C SER A 546 -17.56 13.72 0.83
N ILE A 547 -16.61 14.65 0.95
CA ILE A 547 -16.61 15.68 2.01
C ILE A 547 -17.83 16.59 1.86
N ALA A 548 -18.15 17.03 0.64
CA ALA A 548 -19.34 17.84 0.37
C ALA A 548 -20.63 17.13 0.75
N ASP A 549 -20.80 15.85 0.39
CA ASP A 549 -21.95 15.02 0.77
C ASP A 549 -22.16 14.96 2.29
N VAL A 550 -21.06 14.89 3.06
CA VAL A 550 -21.12 14.89 4.53
C VAL A 550 -21.47 16.28 5.05
N LEU A 551 -20.83 17.34 4.54
CA LEU A 551 -21.07 18.70 5.01
C LEU A 551 -22.52 19.16 4.76
N CYS A 552 -23.15 18.72 3.67
CA CYS A 552 -24.55 19.06 3.36
C CYS A 552 -25.58 18.05 3.89
N GLY A 553 -25.16 17.01 4.58
CA GLY A 553 -26.05 16.01 5.16
C GLY A 553 -26.67 15.03 4.17
N LYS A 554 -26.18 14.93 2.91
CA LYS A 554 -26.54 13.86 1.97
C LYS A 554 -26.09 12.50 2.49
N SER A 555 -24.96 12.49 3.22
CA SER A 555 -24.44 11.32 3.88
C SER A 555 -24.12 11.63 5.34
N ASN A 556 -24.42 10.67 6.24
CA ASN A 556 -24.09 10.81 7.65
C ASN A 556 -22.65 10.29 7.91
N PRO A 557 -21.77 11.08 8.53
CA PRO A 557 -20.44 10.62 8.91
C PRO A 557 -20.57 9.59 10.04
N SER A 558 -20.41 8.31 9.72
CA SER A 558 -20.58 7.21 10.68
C SER A 558 -19.27 6.68 11.26
N GLY A 559 -18.14 7.16 10.76
CA GLY A 559 -16.81 6.72 11.18
C GLY A 559 -16.52 6.91 12.66
N LYS A 560 -15.66 6.03 13.19
CA LYS A 560 -15.12 6.05 14.55
C LYS A 560 -13.61 5.96 14.47
N LEU A 561 -12.90 6.64 15.36
CA LEU A 561 -11.44 6.61 15.37
C LEU A 561 -10.94 5.16 15.53
N ALA A 562 -10.00 4.78 14.68
CA ALA A 562 -9.27 3.51 14.73
C ALA A 562 -7.84 3.69 15.28
N THR A 563 -7.47 4.93 15.62
CA THR A 563 -6.18 5.30 16.21
C THR A 563 -6.35 6.52 17.10
N THR A 564 -5.57 6.61 18.16
CA THR A 564 -5.63 7.67 19.17
C THR A 564 -5.05 8.98 18.64
N PHE A 565 -5.72 10.10 18.92
CA PHE A 565 -5.19 11.46 18.79
C PHE A 565 -4.73 11.94 20.17
N PRO A 566 -3.42 11.88 20.48
CA PRO A 566 -2.92 12.27 21.79
C PRO A 566 -2.94 13.79 21.96
N ILE A 567 -2.94 14.27 23.20
CA ILE A 567 -2.79 15.69 23.53
C ILE A 567 -1.38 16.18 23.17
N SER A 568 -0.38 15.36 23.48
CA SER A 568 1.02 15.57 23.14
C SER A 568 1.60 14.32 22.49
N TYR A 569 2.53 14.49 21.56
CA TYR A 569 3.30 13.36 21.01
C TYR A 569 3.93 12.48 22.10
N PHE A 570 4.36 13.11 23.20
CA PHE A 570 5.02 12.43 24.32
C PHE A 570 4.07 11.64 25.23
N ASP A 571 2.76 11.70 25.00
CA ASP A 571 1.80 10.83 25.70
C ASP A 571 1.89 9.37 25.22
N SER A 572 2.45 9.15 24.04
CA SER A 572 2.71 7.81 23.53
C SER A 572 4.05 7.29 24.03
N PRO A 573 4.09 6.12 24.73
CA PRO A 573 5.35 5.51 25.17
C PRO A 573 6.34 5.27 24.04
N SER A 574 5.86 5.00 22.83
CA SER A 574 6.69 4.80 21.64
C SER A 574 7.47 6.05 21.22
N SER A 575 7.11 7.24 21.71
CA SER A 575 7.84 8.48 21.45
C SER A 575 9.28 8.45 21.97
N LEU A 576 9.57 7.62 22.97
CA LEU A 576 10.89 7.48 23.59
C LEU A 576 11.91 6.79 22.66
N ASN A 577 11.44 6.01 21.69
CA ASN A 577 12.30 5.21 20.81
C ASN A 577 11.84 5.23 19.32
N PHE A 578 11.23 6.34 18.89
CA PHE A 578 10.76 6.51 17.50
C PHE A 578 11.02 7.93 16.96
N PRO A 579 11.45 8.09 15.69
CA PRO A 579 12.11 7.04 14.92
C PRO A 579 13.48 6.77 15.54
N TYR A 580 13.93 5.52 15.46
CA TYR A 580 15.28 5.23 15.86
C TYR A 580 16.26 5.89 14.88
N ALA A 581 16.91 6.95 15.30
CA ALA A 581 17.82 7.72 14.45
C ALA A 581 19.23 7.14 14.52
N TYR A 582 19.75 6.60 13.42
CA TYR A 582 21.17 6.61 13.16
C TYR A 582 21.65 8.06 13.00
N ALA A 583 22.95 8.29 13.33
CA ALA A 583 23.53 9.63 13.22
C ALA A 583 23.15 10.31 11.90
N PRO A 584 22.71 11.58 11.93
CA PRO A 584 22.16 12.28 10.76
C PRO A 584 23.07 12.32 9.54
N GLU A 585 24.38 12.20 9.74
CA GLU A 585 25.42 12.21 8.70
C GLU A 585 25.38 10.98 7.79
N GLN A 586 24.59 9.95 8.11
CA GLN A 586 24.60 8.66 7.43
C GLN A 586 23.25 8.25 6.84
N SER A 587 22.21 9.08 6.97
CA SER A 587 20.93 8.85 6.29
C SER A 587 21.09 9.16 4.81
N SER A 588 21.42 8.16 3.99
CA SER A 588 21.33 8.32 2.55
C SER A 588 19.84 8.44 2.20
N ARG A 589 19.46 9.52 1.52
CA ARG A 589 18.12 9.74 0.95
C ARG A 589 17.72 8.70 -0.11
N ASN A 590 18.55 7.70 -0.33
CA ASN A 590 18.29 6.65 -1.31
C ASN A 590 18.08 5.32 -0.57
N PRO A 591 16.84 4.81 -0.47
CA PRO A 591 16.52 3.56 0.19
C PRO A 591 17.22 2.34 -0.45
N PHE A 592 17.75 2.49 -1.67
CA PHE A 592 18.45 1.45 -2.43
C PHE A 592 19.99 1.59 -2.41
N ARG A 593 20.56 2.60 -1.75
CA ARG A 593 22.03 2.71 -1.61
C ARG A 593 22.55 1.86 -0.47
N ASN A 594 23.45 0.94 -0.81
CA ASN A 594 24.28 0.20 0.13
C ASN A 594 25.30 1.16 0.76
N GLY A 595 24.98 1.73 1.91
CA GLY A 595 25.99 2.33 2.81
C GLY A 595 26.80 1.23 3.47
N PRO A 596 28.00 1.54 4.06
CA PRO A 596 28.75 0.58 4.86
C PRO A 596 27.85 0.00 5.96
N ALA A 597 28.02 -1.28 6.25
CA ALA A 597 27.27 -1.97 7.29
C ALA A 597 27.43 -1.20 8.63
N GLN A 598 26.35 -0.58 9.08
CA GLN A 598 26.31 0.08 10.38
C GLN A 598 25.96 -0.94 11.46
N PRO A 599 26.49 -0.81 12.67
CA PRO A 599 26.09 -1.68 13.76
C PRO A 599 24.59 -1.54 13.98
N LYS A 600 23.89 -2.67 13.98
CA LYS A 600 22.45 -2.73 14.31
C LYS A 600 22.28 -2.18 15.71
N LYS A 601 21.40 -1.19 15.87
CA LYS A 601 20.92 -0.82 17.18
C LYS A 601 19.57 -1.45 17.43
N ASP A 602 19.43 -1.98 18.63
CA ASP A 602 18.18 -2.60 19.07
C ASP A 602 17.13 -1.52 19.31
N VAL A 603 15.97 -1.69 18.73
CA VAL A 603 14.78 -0.87 19.02
C VAL A 603 13.87 -1.69 19.92
N ASP A 604 13.66 -1.21 21.14
CA ASP A 604 12.76 -1.89 22.07
C ASP A 604 11.31 -1.53 21.77
N TYR A 605 10.56 -2.49 21.26
CA TYR A 605 9.13 -2.39 20.99
C TYR A 605 8.26 -2.91 22.13
N THR A 606 8.84 -3.25 23.27
CA THR A 606 8.07 -3.77 24.41
C THR A 606 7.43 -2.69 25.27
N CYS A 607 7.75 -1.41 25.02
CA CYS A 607 7.18 -0.27 25.73
C CYS A 607 5.74 0.00 25.25
N TYR A 608 4.77 -0.63 25.86
CA TYR A 608 3.34 -0.32 25.79
C TYR A 608 2.71 -0.44 27.16
#